data_68ebe8ebfa01814f399c1df705752917
#
_entry.id   68ebe8ebfa01814f399c1df705752917
#
_cell.length_a   1.000
_cell.length_b   1.000
_cell.length_c   1.000
_cell.angle_alpha   90.00
_cell.angle_beta   90.00
_cell.angle_gamma   90.00
#
_symmetry.space_group_name_H-M   'P 1'
#
loop_
_entity.id
_entity.type
_entity.pdbx_description
1 polymer ?
#
loop_
_entity_poly.entity_id
_entity_poly.type
_entity_poly.pdbx_seq_one_letter_code
_entity_poly.pdbx_strand_id
1 'polypeptide(L)'
;IKLADKQALMGMKKSKHYTLLAHADDSNNRKGFMRNAVGFELSKMIGMTYTPNAKPLELVLNGDYVGLYFLTENIRVDKDRVNIVEQEDEETDSEKITGGWLVEIDNYDTDPHITITEGGDVYTMWVTYKTPGVLSSQQEAYLTQQITMLDKLIYGDKNSDELWQYLDMDA
;
A
#
# COMPACT_ATOMS: atom_id res chain seq x y z
N ILE A 1 -14.41 -3.53 5.58
CA ILE A 1 -15.49 -3.22 6.53
C ILE A 1 -15.17 -1.98 7.35
N LYS A 2 -16.20 -1.19 7.70
CA LYS A 2 -16.09 -0.02 8.56
C LYS A 2 -17.01 -0.20 9.77
N LEU A 3 -16.42 -0.11 10.95
CA LEU A 3 -17.15 -0.20 12.23
C LEU A 3 -17.66 1.18 12.67
N ALA A 4 -18.70 1.21 13.48
CA ALA A 4 -19.19 2.44 14.10
C ALA A 4 -18.13 3.04 15.03
N ASP A 5 -17.46 2.21 15.83
CA ASP A 5 -16.42 2.61 16.78
C ASP A 5 -15.14 1.81 16.62
N LYS A 6 -14.01 2.38 17.09
CA LYS A 6 -12.72 1.67 17.09
C LYS A 6 -12.78 0.44 18.00
N GLN A 7 -12.63 -0.74 17.44
CA GLN A 7 -12.60 -2.01 18.16
C GLN A 7 -11.37 -2.83 17.79
N ALA A 8 -10.93 -3.69 18.69
CA ALA A 8 -9.85 -4.65 18.46
C ALA A 8 -10.50 -5.98 18.04
N LEU A 9 -10.59 -6.23 16.75
CA LEU A 9 -11.12 -7.50 16.26
C LEU A 9 -10.04 -8.58 16.29
N MET A 10 -10.36 -9.74 16.79
CA MET A 10 -9.49 -10.93 16.83
C MET A 10 -8.07 -10.67 17.40
N GLY A 11 -7.97 -9.74 18.38
CA GLY A 11 -6.69 -9.37 19.01
C GLY A 11 -5.80 -8.42 18.20
N MET A 12 -6.25 -7.94 17.05
CA MET A 12 -5.54 -6.92 16.27
C MET A 12 -5.68 -5.54 16.90
N LYS A 13 -4.88 -4.57 16.44
CA LYS A 13 -4.93 -3.19 16.94
C LYS A 13 -6.30 -2.55 16.69
N LYS A 14 -6.74 -1.69 17.64
CA LYS A 14 -8.03 -1.01 17.55
C LYS A 14 -8.14 -0.15 16.30
N SER A 15 -9.17 -0.39 15.49
CA SER A 15 -9.49 0.39 14.31
C SER A 15 -10.99 0.40 14.04
N LYS A 16 -11.42 1.37 13.22
CA LYS A 16 -12.73 1.33 12.56
C LYS A 16 -12.68 0.57 11.22
N HIS A 17 -11.50 0.42 10.64
CA HIS A 17 -11.33 -0.09 9.27
C HIS A 17 -10.55 -1.40 9.27
N TYR A 18 -11.16 -2.41 8.66
CA TYR A 18 -10.57 -3.72 8.40
C TYR A 18 -10.94 -4.15 6.98
N THR A 19 -10.14 -5.02 6.41
CA THR A 19 -10.37 -5.60 5.09
C THR A 19 -10.68 -7.08 5.22
N LEU A 20 -11.68 -7.55 4.48
CA LEU A 20 -11.93 -8.97 4.29
C LEU A 20 -11.30 -9.38 2.96
N LEU A 21 -10.23 -10.15 3.02
CA LEU A 21 -9.58 -10.70 1.85
C LEU A 21 -10.21 -12.03 1.50
N ALA A 22 -10.86 -12.08 0.34
CA ALA A 22 -11.28 -13.32 -0.27
C ALA A 22 -10.06 -14.05 -0.86
N HIS A 23 -10.16 -15.36 -0.94
CA HIS A 23 -9.16 -16.14 -1.65
C HIS A 23 -9.55 -16.21 -3.14
N ALA A 24 -8.79 -15.51 -3.97
CA ALA A 24 -8.97 -15.61 -5.40
C ALA A 24 -8.50 -16.98 -5.92
N ASP A 25 -9.33 -17.64 -6.69
CA ASP A 25 -8.90 -18.73 -7.53
C ASP A 25 -8.15 -18.13 -8.74
N ASP A 26 -6.95 -18.62 -9.02
CA ASP A 26 -6.30 -18.26 -10.27
C ASP A 26 -7.01 -18.94 -11.46
N SER A 27 -6.68 -18.53 -12.68
CA SER A 27 -7.25 -19.08 -13.92
C SER A 27 -7.06 -20.59 -14.07
N ASN A 28 -6.26 -21.23 -13.22
CA ASN A 28 -5.99 -22.65 -13.17
C ASN A 28 -6.69 -23.36 -12.00
N ASN A 29 -7.68 -22.70 -11.38
CA ASN A 29 -8.45 -23.22 -10.22
C ASN A 29 -7.57 -23.60 -9.01
N ARG A 30 -6.46 -22.88 -8.82
CA ARG A 30 -5.56 -23.09 -7.68
C ARG A 30 -6.00 -22.19 -6.51
N LYS A 31 -6.49 -22.82 -5.46
CA LYS A 31 -6.90 -22.12 -4.24
C LYS A 31 -5.70 -21.66 -3.44
N GLY A 32 -5.42 -20.36 -3.50
CA GLY A 32 -4.25 -19.75 -2.85
C GLY A 32 -4.48 -19.29 -1.41
N PHE A 33 -5.14 -20.09 -0.56
CA PHE A 33 -5.51 -19.68 0.80
C PHE A 33 -4.38 -19.09 1.64
N MET A 34 -3.17 -19.60 1.48
CA MET A 34 -2.05 -19.21 2.34
C MET A 34 -1.18 -18.09 1.77
N ARG A 35 -1.39 -17.64 0.52
CA ARG A 35 -0.49 -16.68 -0.14
C ARG A 35 -0.29 -15.41 0.67
N ASN A 36 -1.38 -14.75 1.04
CA ASN A 36 -1.31 -13.50 1.81
C ASN A 36 -0.75 -13.73 3.22
N ALA A 37 -1.14 -14.82 3.87
CA ALA A 37 -0.64 -15.14 5.20
C ALA A 37 0.88 -15.39 5.18
N VAL A 38 1.37 -16.15 4.20
CA VAL A 38 2.82 -16.40 4.01
C VAL A 38 3.54 -15.09 3.69
N GLY A 39 3.00 -14.27 2.79
CA GLY A 39 3.56 -12.96 2.45
C GLY A 39 3.67 -12.05 3.67
N PHE A 40 2.64 -11.95 4.49
CA PHE A 40 2.67 -11.13 5.71
C PHE A 40 3.66 -11.66 6.75
N GLU A 41 3.76 -12.98 6.95
CA GLU A 41 4.75 -13.54 7.87
C GLU A 41 6.18 -13.35 7.35
N LEU A 42 6.41 -13.52 6.04
CA LEU A 42 7.71 -13.23 5.43
C LEU A 42 8.10 -11.76 5.61
N SER A 43 7.17 -10.83 5.34
CA SER A 43 7.41 -9.40 5.54
C SER A 43 7.83 -9.06 6.98
N LYS A 44 7.21 -9.69 7.97
CA LYS A 44 7.62 -9.53 9.38
C LYS A 44 9.01 -10.11 9.64
N MET A 45 9.32 -11.26 9.06
CA MET A 45 10.62 -11.93 9.24
C MET A 45 11.78 -11.12 8.65
N ILE A 46 11.57 -10.42 7.54
CA ILE A 46 12.58 -9.56 6.91
C ILE A 46 12.62 -8.15 7.51
N GLY A 47 11.81 -7.85 8.52
CA GLY A 47 11.89 -6.59 9.26
C GLY A 47 11.13 -5.41 8.64
N MET A 48 10.15 -5.67 7.75
CA MET A 48 9.33 -4.58 7.21
C MET A 48 8.74 -3.72 8.33
N THR A 49 8.86 -2.41 8.20
CA THR A 49 8.43 -1.42 9.22
C THR A 49 6.95 -1.57 9.60
N TYR A 50 6.12 -1.92 8.64
CA TYR A 50 4.72 -2.25 8.88
C TYR A 50 4.28 -3.43 8.00
N THR A 51 3.64 -4.39 8.62
CA THR A 51 2.95 -5.48 7.93
C THR A 51 1.57 -5.68 8.54
N PRO A 52 0.48 -5.71 7.75
CA PRO A 52 -0.85 -5.97 8.25
C PRO A 52 -0.93 -7.30 9.00
N ASN A 53 -1.62 -7.31 10.13
CA ASN A 53 -2.01 -8.57 10.75
C ASN A 53 -3.21 -9.17 9.99
N ALA A 54 -3.20 -10.49 9.86
CA ALA A 54 -4.26 -11.24 9.20
C ALA A 54 -4.73 -12.39 10.09
N LYS A 55 -6.04 -12.60 10.18
CA LYS A 55 -6.65 -13.69 10.95
C LYS A 55 -7.66 -14.43 10.06
N PRO A 56 -7.55 -15.74 9.91
CA PRO A 56 -8.53 -16.51 9.17
C PRO A 56 -9.87 -16.53 9.92
N LEU A 57 -10.96 -16.45 9.17
CA LEU A 57 -12.32 -16.56 9.68
C LEU A 57 -13.25 -17.18 8.66
N GLU A 58 -14.31 -17.80 9.15
CA GLU A 58 -15.47 -18.16 8.35
C GLU A 58 -16.47 -17.01 8.36
N LEU A 59 -16.90 -16.59 7.18
CA LEU A 59 -17.85 -15.49 7.02
C LEU A 59 -19.26 -16.05 6.85
N VAL A 60 -20.14 -15.63 7.75
CA VAL A 60 -21.58 -15.82 7.64
C VAL A 60 -22.23 -14.45 7.50
N LEU A 61 -23.00 -14.23 6.46
CA LEU A 61 -23.68 -12.96 6.20
C LEU A 61 -25.19 -13.20 6.12
N ASN A 62 -25.94 -12.54 6.98
CA ASN A 62 -27.42 -12.68 7.06
C ASN A 62 -27.91 -14.14 7.24
N GLY A 63 -27.10 -14.98 7.86
CA GLY A 63 -27.40 -16.40 8.05
C GLY A 63 -26.83 -17.34 6.98
N ASP A 64 -26.37 -16.82 5.88
CA ASP A 64 -25.78 -17.59 4.78
C ASP A 64 -24.27 -17.71 4.95
N TYR A 65 -23.73 -18.92 4.82
CA TYR A 65 -22.30 -19.16 4.81
C TYR A 65 -21.69 -18.70 3.49
N VAL A 66 -20.79 -17.71 3.56
CA VAL A 66 -20.16 -17.09 2.39
C VAL A 66 -18.81 -17.73 2.06
N GLY A 67 -18.09 -18.21 3.08
CA GLY A 67 -16.81 -18.89 2.88
C GLY A 67 -15.73 -18.50 3.87
N LEU A 68 -14.51 -18.96 3.59
CA LEU A 68 -13.32 -18.68 4.36
C LEU A 68 -12.64 -17.39 3.85
N TYR A 69 -12.34 -16.48 4.75
CA TYR A 69 -11.70 -15.20 4.48
C TYR A 69 -10.54 -14.97 5.45
N PHE A 70 -9.68 -14.01 5.13
CA PHE A 70 -8.82 -13.36 6.11
C PHE A 70 -9.38 -12.00 6.49
N LEU A 71 -9.56 -11.76 7.79
CA LEU A 71 -9.73 -10.42 8.33
C LEU A 71 -8.34 -9.81 8.48
N THR A 72 -8.09 -8.69 7.82
CA THR A 72 -6.80 -8.01 7.85
C THR A 72 -6.93 -6.56 8.30
N GLU A 73 -5.86 -6.04 8.83
CA GLU A 73 -5.73 -4.60 9.05
C GLU A 73 -5.70 -3.89 7.69
N ASN A 74 -6.42 -2.79 7.58
CA ASN A 74 -6.39 -1.94 6.40
C ASN A 74 -5.10 -1.11 6.41
N ILE A 75 -4.37 -1.06 5.30
CA ILE A 75 -3.17 -0.24 5.15
C ILE A 75 -3.61 1.22 5.10
N ARG A 76 -3.11 2.01 6.04
CA ARG A 76 -3.40 3.44 6.15
C ARG A 76 -2.42 4.12 7.11
N VAL A 77 -2.32 5.43 7.02
CA VAL A 77 -1.58 6.20 8.02
C VAL A 77 -2.31 6.12 9.38
N ASP A 78 -1.63 5.62 10.37
CA ASP A 78 -2.04 5.54 11.77
C ASP A 78 -0.80 5.16 12.61
N LYS A 79 -0.73 5.64 13.86
CA LYS A 79 0.40 5.36 14.77
C LYS A 79 0.66 3.86 15.01
N ASP A 80 -0.37 3.04 14.89
CA ASP A 80 -0.30 1.58 15.07
C ASP A 80 -0.22 0.82 13.73
N ARG A 81 -0.03 1.53 12.62
CA ARG A 81 0.04 1.00 11.25
C ARG A 81 1.17 1.66 10.47
N VAL A 82 0.89 2.33 9.36
CA VAL A 82 1.91 3.13 8.67
C VAL A 82 2.10 4.42 9.45
N ASN A 83 3.16 4.46 10.27
CA ASN A 83 3.42 5.56 11.18
C ASN A 83 4.32 6.61 10.52
N ILE A 84 3.72 7.41 9.64
CA ILE A 84 4.36 8.56 8.98
C ILE A 84 3.65 9.85 9.35
N VAL A 85 4.31 10.99 9.17
CA VAL A 85 3.68 12.30 9.31
C VAL A 85 2.81 12.54 8.08
N GLU A 86 1.49 12.54 8.28
CA GLU A 86 0.53 12.75 7.21
C GLU A 86 0.62 14.20 6.69
N GLN A 87 0.71 14.35 5.38
CA GLN A 87 0.61 15.65 4.72
C GLN A 87 -0.84 16.11 4.67
N GLU A 88 -1.04 17.42 4.66
CA GLU A 88 -2.36 17.99 4.37
C GLU A 88 -2.66 17.92 2.86
N ASP A 89 -3.95 17.79 2.55
CA ASP A 89 -4.41 17.91 1.17
C ASP A 89 -4.07 19.31 0.63
N GLU A 90 -3.68 19.37 -0.65
CA GLU A 90 -3.35 20.62 -1.37
C GLU A 90 -2.24 21.44 -0.69
N GLU A 91 -1.32 20.81 0.05
CA GLU A 91 -0.17 21.49 0.67
C GLU A 91 0.74 22.12 -0.40
N THR A 92 1.23 23.32 -0.12
CA THR A 92 2.09 24.09 -1.02
C THR A 92 3.43 24.44 -0.42
N ASP A 93 3.65 24.20 0.87
CA ASP A 93 4.91 24.43 1.54
C ASP A 93 5.94 23.40 1.12
N SER A 94 7.02 23.86 0.48
CA SER A 94 8.07 23.01 -0.07
C SER A 94 8.79 22.15 0.99
N GLU A 95 8.83 22.56 2.24
CA GLU A 95 9.44 21.77 3.32
C GLU A 95 8.51 20.63 3.75
N LYS A 96 7.20 20.86 3.76
CA LYS A 96 6.21 19.88 4.19
C LYS A 96 5.92 18.80 3.14
N ILE A 97 6.02 19.12 1.85
CA ILE A 97 5.75 18.16 0.77
C ILE A 97 6.83 17.08 0.60
N THR A 98 7.95 17.19 1.31
CA THR A 98 9.09 16.26 1.16
C THR A 98 8.89 14.90 1.83
N GLY A 99 7.88 14.72 2.65
CA GLY A 99 7.66 13.46 3.38
C GLY A 99 6.20 13.18 3.67
N GLY A 100 5.93 12.01 4.25
CA GLY A 100 4.58 11.62 4.65
C GLY A 100 3.70 11.12 3.50
N TRP A 101 4.27 10.50 2.49
CA TRP A 101 3.56 9.91 1.37
C TRP A 101 3.16 8.45 1.64
N LEU A 102 1.92 8.11 1.34
CA LEU A 102 1.47 6.75 1.20
C LEU A 102 0.93 6.55 -0.21
N VAL A 103 1.62 5.75 -1.00
CA VAL A 103 1.27 5.48 -2.40
C VAL A 103 1.12 3.98 -2.65
N GLU A 104 0.41 3.63 -3.70
CA GLU A 104 0.20 2.27 -4.16
C GLU A 104 0.56 2.19 -5.65
N ILE A 105 1.42 1.25 -6.01
CA ILE A 105 1.63 0.92 -7.42
C ILE A 105 0.53 -0.03 -7.83
N ASP A 106 -0.35 0.41 -8.72
CA ASP A 106 -1.56 -0.30 -9.08
C ASP A 106 -1.56 -0.73 -10.54
N ASN A 107 -2.43 -1.69 -10.85
CA ASN A 107 -2.74 -2.15 -12.20
C ASN A 107 -4.07 -1.56 -12.72
N TYR A 108 -4.71 -0.68 -11.97
CA TYR A 108 -5.98 -0.04 -12.28
C TYR A 108 -5.85 1.47 -12.24
N ASP A 109 -6.53 2.13 -13.16
CA ASP A 109 -6.57 3.60 -13.34
C ASP A 109 -7.85 4.24 -12.74
N THR A 110 -8.54 3.53 -11.88
CA THR A 110 -9.85 3.96 -11.34
C THR A 110 -9.75 4.98 -10.21
N ASP A 111 -8.66 4.93 -9.45
CA ASP A 111 -8.39 5.86 -8.35
C ASP A 111 -7.52 7.05 -8.84
N PRO A 112 -7.53 8.19 -8.15
CA PRO A 112 -6.63 9.30 -8.45
C PRO A 112 -5.17 8.86 -8.41
N HIS A 113 -4.43 9.08 -9.50
CA HIS A 113 -3.06 8.60 -9.66
C HIS A 113 -2.22 9.54 -10.51
N ILE A 114 -0.90 9.39 -10.42
CA ILE A 114 0.05 9.90 -11.40
C ILE A 114 0.47 8.75 -12.32
N THR A 115 0.81 9.09 -13.57
CA THR A 115 1.25 8.12 -14.57
C THR A 115 2.74 8.28 -14.84
N ILE A 116 3.51 7.21 -14.72
CA ILE A 116 4.93 7.17 -15.07
C ILE A 116 5.10 6.33 -16.34
N THR A 117 5.71 6.91 -17.35
CA THR A 117 5.92 6.30 -18.67
C THR A 117 7.39 6.16 -19.05
N GLU A 118 8.31 6.48 -18.15
CA GLU A 118 9.74 6.35 -18.38
C GLU A 118 10.21 4.90 -18.15
N GLY A 119 11.31 4.51 -18.73
CA GLY A 119 11.80 3.12 -18.78
C GLY A 119 11.68 2.51 -20.18
N GLY A 120 11.35 3.35 -21.18
CA GLY A 120 11.35 3.02 -22.61
C GLY A 120 10.25 2.03 -22.99
N ASP A 121 9.08 2.51 -23.29
CA ASP A 121 7.99 1.83 -24.02
C ASP A 121 7.46 0.50 -23.46
N VAL A 122 7.93 0.03 -22.30
CA VAL A 122 7.63 -1.33 -21.87
C VAL A 122 6.37 -1.41 -21.03
N TYR A 123 6.07 -0.41 -20.21
CA TYR A 123 4.83 -0.36 -19.43
C TYR A 123 4.54 1.04 -18.88
N THR A 124 3.25 1.26 -18.60
CA THR A 124 2.77 2.41 -17.87
C THR A 124 2.56 2.00 -16.41
N MET A 125 3.14 2.74 -15.49
CA MET A 125 2.94 2.52 -14.06
C MET A 125 1.98 3.60 -13.53
N TRP A 126 0.90 3.16 -12.90
CA TRP A 126 -0.01 4.02 -12.16
C TRP A 126 0.38 4.04 -10.70
N VAL A 127 0.68 5.23 -10.21
CA VAL A 127 1.01 5.45 -8.81
C VAL A 127 -0.15 6.16 -8.15
N THR A 128 -1.02 5.38 -7.55
CA THR A 128 -2.20 5.85 -6.82
C THR A 128 -1.75 6.45 -5.49
N TYR A 129 -2.10 7.69 -5.21
CA TYR A 129 -1.81 8.32 -3.92
C TYR A 129 -2.97 8.11 -2.95
N LYS A 130 -2.63 7.65 -1.73
CA LYS A 130 -3.58 7.38 -0.65
C LYS A 130 -3.53 8.45 0.45
N THR A 131 -2.36 9.06 0.61
CA THR A 131 -2.12 10.20 1.51
C THR A 131 -0.98 11.04 0.93
N PRO A 132 -1.20 12.35 0.69
CA PRO A 132 -2.47 13.07 0.78
C PRO A 132 -3.52 12.57 -0.22
N GLY A 133 -4.80 12.83 0.04
CA GLY A 133 -5.91 12.37 -0.80
C GLY A 133 -6.21 13.28 -2.00
N VAL A 134 -5.82 14.54 -1.91
CA VAL A 134 -5.92 15.55 -2.99
C VAL A 134 -4.57 16.26 -3.10
N LEU A 135 -4.01 16.33 -4.31
CA LEU A 135 -2.70 16.94 -4.52
C LEU A 135 -2.81 18.40 -4.98
N SER A 136 -1.94 19.26 -4.44
CA SER A 136 -1.58 20.50 -5.10
C SER A 136 -0.69 20.24 -6.32
N SER A 137 -0.52 21.22 -7.20
CA SER A 137 0.41 21.10 -8.33
C SER A 137 1.86 20.91 -7.89
N GLN A 138 2.25 21.45 -6.73
CA GLN A 138 3.57 21.25 -6.14
C GLN A 138 3.77 19.83 -5.63
N GLN A 139 2.77 19.29 -4.94
CA GLN A 139 2.78 17.89 -4.48
C GLN A 139 2.83 16.91 -5.65
N GLU A 140 2.03 17.13 -6.69
CA GLU A 140 2.02 16.29 -7.90
C GLU A 140 3.38 16.31 -8.61
N ALA A 141 3.96 17.50 -8.79
CA ALA A 141 5.28 17.65 -9.40
C ALA A 141 6.37 16.96 -8.57
N TYR A 142 6.35 17.10 -7.25
CA TYR A 142 7.30 16.47 -6.36
C TYR A 142 7.19 14.93 -6.43
N LEU A 143 6.00 14.38 -6.25
CA LEU A 143 5.78 12.93 -6.29
C LEU A 143 6.19 12.35 -7.64
N THR A 144 5.80 12.98 -8.74
CA THR A 144 6.18 12.58 -10.10
C THR A 144 7.70 12.56 -10.27
N GLN A 145 8.39 13.59 -9.79
CA GLN A 145 9.85 13.66 -9.85
C GLN A 145 10.52 12.53 -9.06
N GLN A 146 10.05 12.26 -7.84
CA GLN A 146 10.65 11.21 -6.98
C GLN A 146 10.46 9.82 -7.60
N ILE A 147 9.26 9.50 -8.05
CA ILE A 147 8.97 8.18 -8.64
C ILE A 147 9.69 8.01 -9.98
N THR A 148 9.71 9.05 -10.83
CA THR A 148 10.46 9.03 -12.10
C THR A 148 11.96 8.82 -11.86
N MET A 149 12.52 9.46 -10.84
CA MET A 149 13.95 9.27 -10.50
C MET A 149 14.20 7.83 -10.04
N LEU A 150 13.33 7.29 -9.17
CA LEU A 150 13.43 5.91 -8.71
C LEU A 150 13.34 4.91 -9.89
N ASP A 151 12.40 5.11 -10.80
CA ASP A 151 12.24 4.28 -12.00
C ASP A 151 13.51 4.29 -12.85
N LYS A 152 14.10 5.47 -13.10
CA LYS A 152 15.38 5.61 -13.83
C LYS A 152 16.55 4.93 -13.14
N LEU A 153 16.59 4.94 -11.82
CA LEU A 153 17.63 4.27 -11.04
C LEU A 153 17.51 2.74 -11.09
N ILE A 154 16.30 2.23 -11.12
CA ILE A 154 16.02 0.79 -11.16
C ILE A 154 16.25 0.21 -12.57
N TYR A 155 15.76 0.90 -13.60
CA TYR A 155 15.73 0.37 -14.99
C TYR A 155 16.75 1.03 -15.92
N GLY A 156 17.46 2.06 -15.46
CA GLY A 156 18.50 2.71 -16.25
C GLY A 156 19.81 1.91 -16.32
N ASP A 157 20.64 2.23 -17.31
CA ASP A 157 21.94 1.56 -17.57
C ASP A 157 23.02 1.82 -16.50
N LYS A 158 22.70 2.51 -15.44
CA LYS A 158 23.66 2.88 -14.40
C LYS A 158 23.49 1.96 -13.19
N ASN A 159 24.54 1.22 -12.92
CA ASN A 159 24.79 0.59 -11.64
C ASN A 159 24.95 1.70 -10.58
N SER A 160 23.84 2.14 -10.00
CA SER A 160 23.84 3.36 -9.21
C SER A 160 23.89 3.05 -7.73
N ASP A 161 25.05 3.34 -7.13
CA ASP A 161 25.16 3.52 -5.67
C ASP A 161 24.16 4.59 -5.15
N GLU A 162 23.54 5.35 -6.05
CA GLU A 162 22.51 6.36 -5.76
C GLU A 162 21.17 5.75 -5.35
N LEU A 163 20.87 4.50 -5.75
CA LEU A 163 19.61 3.83 -5.39
C LEU A 163 19.39 3.79 -3.87
N TRP A 164 20.47 3.61 -3.10
CA TRP A 164 20.47 3.58 -1.64
C TRP A 164 20.04 4.90 -0.99
N GLN A 165 20.02 6.00 -1.73
CA GLN A 165 19.50 7.27 -1.25
C GLN A 165 17.98 7.36 -1.32
N TYR A 166 17.36 6.49 -2.10
CA TYR A 166 15.91 6.48 -2.35
C TYR A 166 15.20 5.26 -1.75
N LEU A 167 15.93 4.18 -1.48
CA LEU A 167 15.38 2.95 -0.92
C LEU A 167 16.01 2.65 0.44
N ASP A 168 15.17 2.34 1.42
CA ASP A 168 15.60 1.72 2.66
C ASP A 168 15.85 0.23 2.38
N MET A 169 17.13 -0.15 2.33
CA MET A 169 17.55 -1.50 2.00
C MET A 169 17.74 -2.38 3.23
N ASP A 170 17.61 -1.81 4.42
CA ASP A 170 17.69 -2.54 5.69
C ASP A 170 16.30 -3.02 6.16
N ALA A 171 15.24 -2.66 5.42
CA ALA A 171 13.86 -3.01 5.71
C ALA A 171 13.40 -4.30 5.01
#